data_c819d53215767a147c9acabca71bea74
#
_entry.id   c819d53215767a147c9acabca71bea74
#
_cell.length_a   1.000
_cell.length_b   1.000
_cell.length_c   1.000
_cell.angle_alpha   90.00
_cell.angle_beta   90.00
_cell.angle_gamma   90.00
#
_symmetry.space_group_name_H-M   'P 1'
#
loop_
_entity.id
_entity.type
_entity.pdbx_description
1 polymer ?
#
loop_
_entity_poly.entity_id
_entity_poly.type
_entity_poly.pdbx_seq_one_letter_code
_entity_poly.pdbx_strand_id
1 'polypeptide(L)'
;MEEINLRDLLSYFKKHLVLFVVMVLFVVSAGTVYSVFIQKPEYKAQATVILSSDKSKTTIQNEINANKNLIDTYTEVVKSHRVLDRVKSEMQINDSYEQLVKKVTVASLKDTEIISISVVDLDKYHSYSLANKIADTFTDEISQIYNDKSVNVLDRAVEPQKPYNVDIIKQEAIYTAAGIILATAVIFLMFYFDRTIKTTEQIEQLFKLPIFGKVRKLETEKQKQQRRKRAEKAAKLEAKQAAKLEKEQQKEAKKAEKLAAKLEKQEKNNLIDVDFEEANDENTDNTQAEQKAEVKPVVEIKAVGRKIIAEEKAKQEKLAAEEEMIENENETDDFNEEILDEDSELVLRDNPKSKVSEDFRTIRTSLYFSLSSKGSNAVLISSSTPNEGKSFIASNLAVAFAKTKKKVLLIDCDMRLGRQHEIFGLSNKEGLSNLLAENKAEEYRKYLQKTTVKNLSVITRGVVPPNPSELLDSLTMETLLEKVKQKFDYVILDGTPIDGLSDSLILAKKTDRLVLVSAANMTTIEDLQNSKKALESIEVKISGVVLNRTIDERRGDKYNKYYN
;
A
#
# COMPACT_ATOMS: atom_id res chain seq x y z
N MET A 1 15.27 12.52 -16.56
CA MET A 1 14.64 12.45 -15.24
C MET A 1 13.42 11.57 -15.42
N GLU A 2 13.40 10.38 -14.82
CA GLU A 2 12.21 9.51 -14.86
C GLU A 2 11.09 10.24 -14.12
N GLU A 3 9.94 10.40 -14.77
CA GLU A 3 8.75 10.95 -14.13
C GLU A 3 8.34 10.02 -12.99
N ILE A 4 8.35 10.52 -11.76
CA ILE A 4 7.94 9.76 -10.58
C ILE A 4 6.45 9.44 -10.73
N ASN A 5 6.12 8.18 -11.00
CA ASN A 5 4.74 7.75 -11.09
C ASN A 5 4.13 7.71 -9.67
N LEU A 6 3.18 8.62 -9.43
CA LEU A 6 2.52 8.76 -8.12
C LEU A 6 1.84 7.46 -7.65
N ARG A 7 1.39 6.62 -8.60
CA ARG A 7 0.75 5.32 -8.30
C ARG A 7 1.77 4.32 -7.73
N ASP A 8 3.00 4.33 -8.27
CA ASP A 8 4.07 3.44 -7.81
C ASP A 8 4.56 3.85 -6.42
N LEU A 9 4.68 5.16 -6.17
CA LEU A 9 4.98 5.70 -4.85
C LEU A 9 3.92 5.29 -3.81
N LEU A 10 2.64 5.38 -4.18
CA LEU A 10 1.54 5.00 -3.28
C LEU A 10 1.51 3.49 -2.99
N SER A 11 1.83 2.66 -3.99
CA SER A 11 1.93 1.20 -3.83
C SER A 11 3.11 0.82 -2.95
N TYR A 12 4.24 1.51 -3.11
CA TYR A 12 5.44 1.34 -2.29
C TYR A 12 5.18 1.72 -0.83
N PHE A 13 4.49 2.84 -0.61
CA PHE A 13 4.08 3.28 0.73
C PHE A 13 3.18 2.26 1.43
N LYS A 14 2.18 1.70 0.71
CA LYS A 14 1.32 0.63 1.25
C LYS A 14 2.10 -0.63 1.64
N LYS A 15 3.14 -0.99 0.88
CA LYS A 15 4.00 -2.14 1.18
C LYS A 15 4.78 -1.92 2.48
N HIS A 16 5.18 -0.68 2.78
CA HIS A 16 5.99 -0.32 3.95
C HIS A 16 5.19 0.34 5.09
N LEU A 17 3.84 0.22 5.08
CA LEU A 17 2.96 0.82 6.08
C LEU A 17 3.30 0.39 7.52
N VAL A 18 3.68 -0.86 7.73
CA VAL A 18 4.09 -1.36 9.06
C VAL A 18 5.35 -0.64 9.53
N LEU A 19 6.35 -0.47 8.67
CA LEU A 19 7.57 0.28 8.97
C LEU A 19 7.24 1.74 9.33
N PHE A 20 6.35 2.37 8.56
CA PHE A 20 5.86 3.73 8.83
C PHE A 20 5.30 3.85 10.25
N VAL A 21 4.35 2.98 10.61
CA VAL A 21 3.71 2.99 11.93
C VAL A 21 4.73 2.75 13.06
N VAL A 22 5.65 1.80 12.88
CA VAL A 22 6.69 1.51 13.88
C VAL A 22 7.61 2.72 14.08
N MET A 23 8.00 3.41 13.01
CA MET A 23 8.84 4.62 13.11
C MET A 23 8.13 5.77 13.81
N VAL A 24 6.85 6.01 13.50
CA VAL A 24 6.06 7.04 14.18
C VAL A 24 5.94 6.73 15.68
N LEU A 25 5.60 5.49 16.03
CA LEU A 25 5.52 5.05 17.42
C LEU A 25 6.86 5.19 18.16
N PHE A 26 7.96 4.90 17.48
CA PHE A 26 9.29 5.05 18.06
C PHE A 26 9.59 6.51 18.40
N VAL A 27 9.32 7.45 17.47
CA VAL A 27 9.55 8.89 17.70
C VAL A 27 8.66 9.43 18.84
N VAL A 28 7.38 9.04 18.86
CA VAL A 28 6.44 9.42 19.93
C VAL A 28 6.92 8.88 21.28
N SER A 29 7.30 7.61 21.35
CA SER A 29 7.80 7.00 22.60
C SER A 29 9.07 7.68 23.10
N ALA A 30 10.02 7.96 22.20
CA ALA A 30 11.25 8.66 22.55
C ALA A 30 10.97 10.10 23.05
N GLY A 31 10.04 10.79 22.39
CA GLY A 31 9.58 12.14 22.79
C GLY A 31 8.90 12.14 24.16
N THR A 32 8.02 11.16 24.42
CA THR A 32 7.36 10.99 25.72
C THR A 32 8.37 10.73 26.84
N VAL A 33 9.34 9.85 26.60
CA VAL A 33 10.44 9.58 27.56
C VAL A 33 11.23 10.86 27.84
N TYR A 34 11.55 11.63 26.80
CA TYR A 34 12.23 12.92 26.96
C TYR A 34 11.41 13.90 27.82
N SER A 35 10.11 14.06 27.51
CA SER A 35 9.23 14.99 28.22
C SER A 35 9.01 14.63 29.69
N VAL A 36 8.95 13.32 30.00
CA VAL A 36 8.64 12.86 31.36
C VAL A 36 9.90 12.75 32.23
N PHE A 37 11.03 12.28 31.66
CA PHE A 37 12.22 11.94 32.47
C PHE A 37 13.37 12.94 32.35
N ILE A 38 13.47 13.66 31.24
CA ILE A 38 14.62 14.56 30.98
C ILE A 38 14.25 16.02 31.12
N GLN A 39 13.05 16.42 30.67
CA GLN A 39 12.62 17.81 30.73
C GLN A 39 12.26 18.20 32.16
N LYS A 40 12.99 19.20 32.68
CA LYS A 40 12.69 19.75 34.01
C LYS A 40 11.40 20.58 33.95
N PRO A 41 10.44 20.36 34.87
CA PRO A 41 9.24 21.18 34.93
C PRO A 41 9.56 22.60 35.33
N GLU A 42 9.04 23.57 34.60
CA GLU A 42 9.13 25.01 34.91
C GLU A 42 7.74 25.54 35.25
N TYR A 43 7.68 26.37 36.27
CA TYR A 43 6.46 26.98 36.79
C TYR A 43 6.44 28.46 36.50
N LYS A 44 5.38 28.95 35.88
CA LYS A 44 5.19 30.37 35.58
C LYS A 44 4.16 30.96 36.52
N ALA A 45 4.54 31.99 37.25
CA ALA A 45 3.65 32.80 38.06
C ALA A 45 3.62 34.25 37.53
N GLN A 46 2.49 34.92 37.69
CA GLN A 46 2.27 36.24 37.13
C GLN A 46 1.60 37.15 38.16
N ALA A 47 2.20 38.30 38.43
CA ALA A 47 1.59 39.41 39.16
C ALA A 47 1.26 40.54 38.17
N THR A 48 0.22 41.32 38.46
CA THR A 48 -0.15 42.48 37.64
C THR A 48 -0.09 43.76 38.47
N VAL A 49 0.41 44.82 37.85
CA VAL A 49 0.54 46.13 38.45
C VAL A 49 -0.17 47.13 37.55
N ILE A 50 -1.00 47.99 38.13
CA ILE A 50 -1.72 49.07 37.44
C ILE A 50 -1.08 50.42 37.68
N LEU A 51 -0.97 51.19 36.60
CA LEU A 51 -0.57 52.59 36.64
C LEU A 51 -1.81 53.45 36.86
N SER A 52 -1.88 54.17 37.98
CA SER A 52 -2.98 55.08 38.28
C SER A 52 -2.59 56.48 37.81
N SER A 53 -3.17 56.95 36.73
CA SER A 53 -2.98 58.35 36.28
C SER A 53 -3.91 59.26 37.03
N ASP A 54 -3.34 60.35 37.65
CA ASP A 54 -4.12 61.38 38.33
C ASP A 54 -4.85 62.26 37.29
N LYS A 55 -6.16 62.17 37.25
CA LYS A 55 -7.07 62.74 36.22
C LYS A 55 -7.12 64.30 36.30
N SER A 56 -6.05 65.00 36.33
CA SER A 56 -6.08 66.45 36.20
C SER A 56 -5.11 66.97 35.16
N LYS A 57 -5.68 67.37 34.02
CA LYS A 57 -5.07 68.08 32.88
C LYS A 57 -4.31 67.22 31.85
N THR A 58 -4.99 66.83 30.82
CA THR A 58 -4.52 67.04 29.43
C THR A 58 -5.36 66.25 28.41
N THR A 59 -5.32 66.61 27.13
CA THR A 59 -6.13 66.14 26.00
C THR A 59 -5.84 64.66 25.64
N ILE A 60 -6.86 63.85 25.43
CA ILE A 60 -6.89 62.37 25.27
C ILE A 60 -5.87 61.81 24.26
N GLN A 61 -5.51 62.56 23.22
CA GLN A 61 -4.62 62.06 22.15
C GLN A 61 -3.13 62.05 22.53
N ASN A 62 -2.71 62.94 23.45
CA ASN A 62 -1.32 62.98 23.92
C ASN A 62 -1.07 62.01 25.08
N GLU A 63 -2.10 61.57 25.79
CA GLU A 63 -2.00 60.60 26.90
C GLU A 63 -1.66 59.19 26.41
N ILE A 64 -2.20 58.73 25.26
CA ILE A 64 -1.95 57.39 24.72
C ILE A 64 -0.48 57.19 24.34
N ASN A 65 0.17 58.19 23.73
CA ASN A 65 1.58 58.08 23.36
C ASN A 65 2.52 58.29 24.54
N ALA A 66 2.14 59.12 25.51
CA ALA A 66 2.88 59.31 26.78
C ALA A 66 2.85 58.03 27.62
N ASN A 67 1.71 57.37 27.72
CA ASN A 67 1.54 56.10 28.44
C ASN A 67 2.32 54.93 27.82
N LYS A 68 2.45 54.85 26.47
CA LYS A 68 3.33 53.84 25.84
C LYS A 68 4.80 54.01 26.23
N ASN A 69 5.33 55.21 26.20
CA ASN A 69 6.71 55.48 26.60
C ASN A 69 6.95 55.23 28.09
N LEU A 70 5.93 55.44 28.95
CA LEU A 70 6.00 55.15 30.39
C LEU A 70 6.03 53.62 30.62
N ILE A 71 5.28 52.84 29.89
CA ILE A 71 5.26 51.36 30.00
C ILE A 71 6.63 50.77 29.68
N ASP A 72 7.27 51.21 28.59
CA ASP A 72 8.62 50.76 28.23
C ASP A 72 9.63 51.15 29.34
N THR A 73 9.53 52.37 29.87
CA THR A 73 10.37 52.82 30.97
C THR A 73 10.16 51.95 32.22
N TYR A 74 8.93 51.68 32.60
CA TYR A 74 8.62 50.83 33.75
C TYR A 74 9.05 49.37 33.56
N THR A 75 8.98 48.86 32.35
CA THR A 75 9.50 47.51 32.01
C THR A 75 11.01 47.44 32.27
N GLU A 76 11.75 48.45 31.89
CA GLU A 76 13.18 48.56 32.19
C GLU A 76 13.49 48.76 33.68
N VAL A 77 12.67 49.54 34.39
CA VAL A 77 12.84 49.74 35.84
C VAL A 77 12.62 48.44 36.61
N VAL A 78 11.60 47.62 36.24
CA VAL A 78 11.37 46.31 36.89
C VAL A 78 12.58 45.40 36.74
N LYS A 79 13.27 45.44 35.58
CA LYS A 79 14.47 44.64 35.32
C LYS A 79 15.76 45.29 35.79
N SER A 80 15.72 46.50 36.34
CA SER A 80 16.91 47.22 36.77
C SER A 80 17.63 46.56 37.95
N HIS A 81 18.93 46.82 38.08
CA HIS A 81 19.73 46.45 39.26
C HIS A 81 19.10 46.92 40.55
N ARG A 82 18.50 48.11 40.53
CA ARG A 82 17.91 48.74 41.75
C ARG A 82 16.74 47.88 42.30
N VAL A 83 15.91 47.35 41.45
CA VAL A 83 14.78 46.49 41.86
C VAL A 83 15.25 45.06 42.12
N LEU A 84 15.98 44.44 41.17
CA LEU A 84 16.30 43.00 41.27
C LEU A 84 17.37 42.70 42.33
N ASP A 85 18.36 43.58 42.56
CA ASP A 85 19.36 43.39 43.63
C ASP A 85 18.73 43.56 44.99
N ARG A 86 17.77 44.51 45.17
CA ARG A 86 16.99 44.65 46.39
C ARG A 86 16.14 43.41 46.67
N VAL A 87 15.41 42.89 45.65
CA VAL A 87 14.65 41.62 45.74
C VAL A 87 15.57 40.49 46.15
N LYS A 88 16.74 40.38 45.50
CA LYS A 88 17.74 39.37 45.80
C LYS A 88 18.19 39.39 47.24
N SER A 89 18.49 40.61 47.79
CA SER A 89 18.93 40.75 49.15
C SER A 89 17.85 40.45 50.19
N GLU A 90 16.59 40.86 49.91
CA GLU A 90 15.47 40.67 50.85
C GLU A 90 14.98 39.22 50.86
N MET A 91 15.05 38.50 49.74
CA MET A 91 14.67 37.07 49.63
C MET A 91 15.85 36.11 49.82
N GLN A 92 17.09 36.63 50.02
CA GLN A 92 18.33 35.82 50.16
C GLN A 92 18.57 34.86 49.00
N ILE A 93 18.33 35.31 47.78
CA ILE A 93 18.47 34.48 46.56
C ILE A 93 19.95 34.43 46.16
N ASN A 94 20.43 33.22 45.82
CA ASN A 94 21.81 32.99 45.37
C ASN A 94 22.03 33.22 43.85
N ASP A 95 20.96 33.43 43.07
CA ASP A 95 21.05 33.67 41.63
C ASP A 95 21.83 34.96 41.32
N SER A 96 22.57 34.98 40.23
CA SER A 96 23.17 36.21 39.72
C SER A 96 22.08 37.13 39.13
N TYR A 97 22.41 38.41 38.98
CA TYR A 97 21.49 39.36 38.34
C TYR A 97 21.05 38.89 36.95
N GLU A 98 22.00 38.41 36.12
CA GLU A 98 21.68 37.90 34.76
C GLU A 98 20.75 36.67 34.78
N GLN A 99 20.88 35.84 35.82
CA GLN A 99 19.97 34.68 35.99
C GLN A 99 18.56 35.13 36.37
N LEU A 100 18.43 36.12 37.27
CA LEU A 100 17.14 36.69 37.63
C LEU A 100 16.45 37.39 36.45
N VAL A 101 17.19 38.19 35.69
CA VAL A 101 16.66 38.86 34.48
C VAL A 101 16.11 37.86 33.48
N LYS A 102 16.75 36.72 33.30
CA LYS A 102 16.27 35.65 32.39
C LYS A 102 14.98 34.98 32.87
N LYS A 103 14.80 34.91 34.21
CA LYS A 103 13.58 34.33 34.80
C LYS A 103 12.39 35.30 34.75
N VAL A 104 12.65 36.63 34.63
CA VAL A 104 11.63 37.68 34.71
C VAL A 104 11.25 38.18 33.30
N THR A 105 9.97 38.07 32.97
CA THR A 105 9.40 38.65 31.76
C THR A 105 8.38 39.70 32.13
N VAL A 106 8.55 40.91 31.61
CA VAL A 106 7.64 42.04 31.84
C VAL A 106 6.99 42.41 30.52
N ALA A 107 5.67 42.54 30.51
CA ALA A 107 4.92 42.90 29.32
C ALA A 107 3.67 43.73 29.67
N SER A 108 3.31 44.67 28.81
CA SER A 108 2.02 45.36 28.89
C SER A 108 0.88 44.43 28.48
N LEU A 109 -0.25 44.54 29.15
CA LEU A 109 -1.44 43.77 28.83
C LEU A 109 -2.28 44.53 27.78
N LYS A 110 -2.17 44.16 26.49
CA LYS A 110 -3.02 44.65 25.40
C LYS A 110 -3.22 46.17 25.32
N ASP A 111 -2.14 46.95 25.31
CA ASP A 111 -2.20 48.44 25.26
C ASP A 111 -2.99 49.10 26.41
N THR A 112 -3.04 48.44 27.57
CA THR A 112 -3.62 48.97 28.80
C THR A 112 -2.55 49.50 29.74
N GLU A 113 -2.95 50.25 30.75
CA GLU A 113 -2.06 50.75 31.83
C GLU A 113 -1.65 49.65 32.84
N ILE A 114 -1.85 48.36 32.44
CA ILE A 114 -1.52 47.21 33.29
C ILE A 114 -0.22 46.56 32.79
N ILE A 115 0.73 46.44 33.71
CA ILE A 115 2.00 45.74 33.49
C ILE A 115 1.91 44.35 34.14
N SER A 116 2.22 43.35 33.37
CA SER A 116 2.31 41.96 33.80
C SER A 116 3.77 41.60 34.10
N ILE A 117 4.06 41.19 35.31
CA ILE A 117 5.35 40.69 35.76
C ILE A 117 5.24 39.17 35.90
N SER A 118 5.84 38.45 34.96
CA SER A 118 5.86 36.99 34.95
C SER A 118 7.23 36.47 35.36
N VAL A 119 7.24 35.49 36.24
CA VAL A 119 8.46 34.80 36.68
C VAL A 119 8.35 33.30 36.34
N VAL A 120 9.41 32.77 35.75
CA VAL A 120 9.53 31.33 35.44
C VAL A 120 10.64 30.74 36.28
N ASP A 121 10.31 29.72 37.09
CA ASP A 121 11.27 29.02 37.95
C ASP A 121 11.01 27.51 37.99
N LEU A 122 12.01 26.74 38.40
CA LEU A 122 11.89 25.27 38.59
C LEU A 122 11.05 24.92 39.83
N ASP A 123 10.96 25.84 40.80
CA ASP A 123 10.16 25.69 42.00
C ASP A 123 8.90 26.57 41.90
N LYS A 124 7.74 25.92 42.03
CA LYS A 124 6.44 26.59 42.00
C LYS A 124 6.27 27.62 43.11
N TYR A 125 6.79 27.32 44.31
CA TYR A 125 6.72 28.24 45.47
C TYR A 125 7.60 29.47 45.24
N HIS A 126 8.79 29.23 44.71
CA HIS A 126 9.74 30.32 44.43
C HIS A 126 9.23 31.22 43.30
N SER A 127 8.58 30.67 42.27
CA SER A 127 8.06 31.42 41.11
C SER A 127 7.04 32.49 41.50
N TYR A 128 6.02 32.16 42.33
CA TYR A 128 5.00 33.15 42.71
C TYR A 128 5.48 34.10 43.82
N SER A 129 6.28 33.61 44.76
CA SER A 129 6.89 34.41 45.80
C SER A 129 7.76 35.51 45.20
N LEU A 130 8.61 35.15 44.23
CA LEU A 130 9.49 36.07 43.52
C LEU A 130 8.71 37.07 42.66
N ALA A 131 7.66 36.63 41.94
CA ALA A 131 6.80 37.52 41.16
C ALA A 131 6.12 38.58 42.05
N ASN A 132 5.59 38.18 43.21
CA ASN A 132 4.97 39.09 44.17
C ASN A 132 6.00 40.05 44.77
N LYS A 133 7.17 39.55 45.14
CA LYS A 133 8.22 40.38 45.72
C LYS A 133 8.75 41.45 44.76
N ILE A 134 8.91 41.04 43.46
CA ILE A 134 9.30 42.01 42.43
C ILE A 134 8.22 43.09 42.26
N ALA A 135 6.92 42.70 42.22
CA ALA A 135 5.82 43.65 42.11
C ALA A 135 5.77 44.64 43.28
N ASP A 136 5.93 44.15 44.52
CA ASP A 136 5.95 44.99 45.72
C ASP A 136 7.17 45.91 45.69
N THR A 137 8.39 45.41 45.44
CA THR A 137 9.62 46.21 45.40
C THR A 137 9.58 47.28 44.30
N PHE A 138 9.05 46.90 43.11
CA PHE A 138 8.86 47.85 42.01
C PHE A 138 7.91 48.96 42.37
N THR A 139 6.77 48.65 42.98
CA THR A 139 5.80 49.66 43.47
C THR A 139 6.42 50.61 44.49
N ASP A 140 7.19 50.09 45.43
CA ASP A 140 7.90 50.87 46.41
C ASP A 140 8.97 51.82 45.80
N GLU A 141 9.78 51.30 44.87
CA GLU A 141 10.83 52.07 44.18
C GLU A 141 10.26 53.18 43.31
N ILE A 142 9.16 52.91 42.57
CA ILE A 142 8.49 53.92 41.75
C ILE A 142 7.92 55.01 42.65
N SER A 143 7.29 54.65 43.79
CA SER A 143 6.75 55.61 44.74
C SER A 143 7.85 56.54 45.35
N GLN A 144 9.07 56.03 45.55
CA GLN A 144 10.23 56.83 46.01
C GLN A 144 10.80 57.71 44.90
N ILE A 145 10.84 57.23 43.62
CA ILE A 145 11.44 58.01 42.53
C ILE A 145 10.56 59.19 42.14
N TYR A 146 9.25 58.95 42.01
CA TYR A 146 8.32 59.94 41.48
C TYR A 146 7.54 60.71 42.59
N ASN A 147 7.75 60.39 43.88
CA ASN A 147 7.06 60.93 45.03
C ASN A 147 5.52 60.93 44.90
N ASP A 148 5.01 59.93 44.17
CA ASP A 148 3.60 59.75 43.81
C ASP A 148 3.19 58.29 43.98
N LYS A 149 1.97 58.03 44.47
CA LYS A 149 1.39 56.71 44.66
C LYS A 149 0.65 56.22 43.37
N SER A 150 1.23 56.52 42.23
CA SER A 150 0.59 56.21 40.90
C SER A 150 0.66 54.76 40.45
N VAL A 151 1.38 53.90 41.20
CA VAL A 151 1.53 52.48 40.86
C VAL A 151 1.03 51.58 41.97
N ASN A 152 0.13 50.67 41.69
CA ASN A 152 -0.43 49.75 42.68
C ASN A 152 -0.45 48.31 42.16
N VAL A 153 -0.24 47.35 43.04
CA VAL A 153 -0.41 45.92 42.68
C VAL A 153 -1.90 45.65 42.49
N LEU A 154 -2.28 45.26 41.27
CA LEU A 154 -3.65 44.94 40.90
C LEU A 154 -4.00 43.50 41.31
N ASP A 155 -3.23 42.51 40.82
CA ASP A 155 -3.40 41.13 41.20
C ASP A 155 -2.06 40.54 41.66
N ARG A 156 -2.10 39.77 42.74
CA ARG A 156 -0.96 39.02 43.23
C ARG A 156 -0.83 37.69 42.49
N ALA A 157 0.40 37.29 42.22
CA ALA A 157 0.68 35.97 41.69
C ALA A 157 0.25 34.88 42.68
N VAL A 158 -0.41 33.86 42.16
CA VAL A 158 -0.81 32.65 42.90
C VAL A 158 0.06 31.47 42.54
N GLU A 159 0.14 30.50 43.44
CA GLU A 159 0.92 29.30 43.22
C GLU A 159 0.44 28.53 41.96
N PRO A 160 1.30 28.32 40.95
CA PRO A 160 0.92 27.61 39.74
C PRO A 160 0.68 26.12 40.03
N GLN A 161 -0.47 25.60 39.61
CA GLN A 161 -0.88 24.18 39.83
C GLN A 161 -0.25 23.21 38.84
N LYS A 162 0.21 23.71 37.69
CA LYS A 162 0.77 22.89 36.60
C LYS A 162 2.04 23.51 36.04
N PRO A 163 3.00 22.71 35.57
CA PRO A 163 4.16 23.21 34.85
C PRO A 163 3.74 23.98 33.59
N TYR A 164 4.46 25.05 33.29
CA TYR A 164 4.24 25.90 32.12
C TYR A 164 4.77 25.25 30.82
N ASN A 165 5.92 24.58 30.90
CA ASN A 165 6.65 24.03 29.75
C ASN A 165 6.28 22.57 29.43
N VAL A 166 5.53 21.87 30.28
CA VAL A 166 5.15 20.46 30.11
C VAL A 166 3.65 20.38 29.82
N ASP A 167 3.26 20.67 28.59
CA ASP A 167 1.92 20.35 28.06
C ASP A 167 2.00 19.07 27.25
N ILE A 168 1.76 17.95 27.92
CA ILE A 168 1.91 16.59 27.32
C ILE A 168 1.13 16.48 26.02
N ILE A 169 -0.09 17.03 25.96
CA ILE A 169 -0.94 16.90 24.75
C ILE A 169 -0.33 17.64 23.56
N LYS A 170 0.19 18.86 23.77
CA LYS A 170 0.83 19.61 22.70
C LYS A 170 2.15 18.99 22.28
N GLN A 171 2.94 18.52 23.23
CA GLN A 171 4.22 17.87 22.95
C GLN A 171 4.03 16.56 22.16
N GLU A 172 3.06 15.73 22.55
CA GLU A 172 2.74 14.50 21.80
C GLU A 172 2.23 14.78 20.38
N ALA A 173 1.46 15.84 20.19
CA ALA A 173 1.06 16.27 18.84
C ALA A 173 2.27 16.67 17.99
N ILE A 174 3.25 17.38 18.57
CA ILE A 174 4.49 17.77 17.88
C ILE A 174 5.34 16.53 17.54
N TYR A 175 5.53 15.60 18.49
CA TYR A 175 6.28 14.37 18.25
C TYR A 175 5.62 13.48 17.20
N THR A 176 4.29 13.41 17.21
CA THR A 176 3.52 12.68 16.19
C THR A 176 3.72 13.29 14.81
N ALA A 177 3.61 14.61 14.69
CA ALA A 177 3.85 15.30 13.42
C ALA A 177 5.30 15.11 12.93
N ALA A 178 6.29 15.24 13.81
CA ALA A 178 7.69 15.00 13.49
C ALA A 178 7.93 13.53 13.06
N GLY A 179 7.32 12.58 13.75
CA GLY A 179 7.37 11.15 13.41
C GLY A 179 6.80 10.84 12.02
N ILE A 180 5.66 11.45 11.67
CA ILE A 180 5.04 11.31 10.35
C ILE A 180 5.96 11.86 9.25
N ILE A 181 6.52 13.06 9.46
CA ILE A 181 7.43 13.69 8.49
C ILE A 181 8.68 12.82 8.29
N LEU A 182 9.31 12.38 9.38
CA LEU A 182 10.51 11.55 9.32
C LEU A 182 10.24 10.20 8.65
N ALA A 183 9.17 9.50 9.04
CA ALA A 183 8.81 8.22 8.46
C ALA A 183 8.50 8.34 6.96
N THR A 184 7.80 9.40 6.55
CA THR A 184 7.51 9.69 5.14
C THR A 184 8.79 9.95 4.36
N ALA A 185 9.71 10.76 4.91
CA ALA A 185 10.99 11.05 4.27
C ALA A 185 11.84 9.79 4.08
N VAL A 186 11.92 8.92 5.09
CA VAL A 186 12.67 7.66 4.98
C VAL A 186 12.08 6.74 3.92
N ILE A 187 10.76 6.56 3.88
CA ILE A 187 10.11 5.71 2.86
C ILE A 187 10.31 6.30 1.46
N PHE A 188 10.25 7.63 1.31
CA PHE A 188 10.52 8.29 0.06
C PHE A 188 11.96 8.09 -0.41
N LEU A 189 12.94 8.20 0.50
CA LEU A 189 14.34 7.90 0.19
C LEU A 189 14.54 6.44 -0.22
N MET A 190 13.92 5.49 0.48
CA MET A 190 13.95 4.08 0.10
C MET A 190 13.36 3.85 -1.30
N PHE A 191 12.25 4.51 -1.63
CA PHE A 191 11.65 4.45 -2.97
C PHE A 191 12.57 5.06 -4.04
N TYR A 192 13.19 6.19 -3.75
CA TYR A 192 14.09 6.91 -4.67
C TYR A 192 15.35 6.10 -5.02
N PHE A 193 15.89 5.36 -4.06
CA PHE A 193 17.07 4.51 -4.26
C PHE A 193 16.74 3.08 -4.73
N ASP A 194 15.46 2.72 -4.84
CA ASP A 194 15.04 1.40 -5.31
C ASP A 194 15.16 1.30 -6.85
N ARG A 195 16.27 0.73 -7.31
CA ARG A 195 16.59 0.51 -8.73
C ARG A 195 16.19 -0.87 -9.25
N THR A 196 15.30 -1.58 -8.54
CA THR A 196 14.87 -2.90 -8.98
C THR A 196 13.90 -2.82 -10.15
N ILE A 197 13.99 -3.80 -11.04
CA ILE A 197 13.06 -3.98 -12.16
C ILE A 197 11.71 -4.41 -11.62
N LYS A 198 10.63 -3.75 -12.05
CA LYS A 198 9.26 -4.01 -11.57
C LYS A 198 8.34 -4.51 -12.66
N THR A 199 8.53 -4.04 -13.90
CA THR A 199 7.64 -4.31 -15.02
C THR A 199 8.38 -4.78 -16.26
N THR A 200 7.66 -5.43 -17.18
CA THR A 200 8.18 -5.86 -18.48
C THR A 200 8.53 -4.68 -19.38
N GLU A 201 7.73 -3.60 -19.29
CA GLU A 201 7.90 -2.38 -20.07
C GLU A 201 9.25 -1.69 -19.76
N GLN A 202 9.70 -1.73 -18.50
CA GLN A 202 11.03 -1.23 -18.11
C GLN A 202 12.16 -2.00 -18.82
N ILE A 203 12.05 -3.33 -18.94
CA ILE A 203 13.06 -4.14 -19.64
C ILE A 203 13.07 -3.80 -21.13
N GLU A 204 11.90 -3.70 -21.77
CA GLU A 204 11.80 -3.37 -23.20
C GLU A 204 12.35 -1.98 -23.51
N GLN A 205 12.01 -0.98 -22.70
CA GLN A 205 12.45 0.41 -22.91
C GLN A 205 13.94 0.60 -22.65
N LEU A 206 14.45 0.07 -21.53
CA LEU A 206 15.83 0.30 -21.09
C LEU A 206 16.84 -0.57 -21.86
N PHE A 207 16.48 -1.82 -22.16
CA PHE A 207 17.41 -2.79 -22.69
C PHE A 207 17.14 -3.18 -24.15
N LYS A 208 15.96 -2.83 -24.68
CA LYS A 208 15.49 -3.24 -26.02
C LYS A 208 15.53 -4.75 -26.23
N LEU A 209 15.27 -5.50 -25.17
CA LEU A 209 15.23 -6.96 -25.19
C LEU A 209 13.78 -7.44 -25.36
N PRO A 210 13.53 -8.48 -26.20
CA PRO A 210 12.19 -9.03 -26.35
C PRO A 210 11.76 -9.75 -25.07
N ILE A 211 10.49 -9.58 -24.70
CA ILE A 211 9.90 -10.25 -23.55
C ILE A 211 9.14 -11.50 -24.02
N PHE A 212 9.53 -12.67 -23.50
CA PHE A 212 8.81 -13.91 -23.79
C PHE A 212 7.56 -14.08 -22.92
N GLY A 213 7.55 -13.47 -21.76
CA GLY A 213 6.41 -13.44 -20.88
C GLY A 213 6.78 -13.06 -19.44
N LYS A 214 5.75 -13.08 -18.60
CA LYS A 214 5.90 -12.86 -17.16
C LYS A 214 5.30 -14.05 -16.39
N VAL A 215 5.91 -14.38 -15.26
CA VAL A 215 5.42 -15.43 -14.36
C VAL A 215 5.06 -14.80 -13.03
N ARG A 216 3.85 -15.06 -12.59
CA ARG A 216 3.33 -14.56 -11.32
C ARG A 216 4.01 -15.25 -10.14
N LYS A 217 4.19 -14.50 -9.06
CA LYS A 217 4.68 -15.03 -7.80
C LYS A 217 3.69 -16.07 -7.27
N LEU A 218 4.19 -17.26 -6.92
CA LEU A 218 3.38 -18.26 -6.23
C LEU A 218 2.89 -17.70 -4.88
N GLU A 219 1.60 -17.82 -4.61
CA GLU A 219 1.02 -17.41 -3.33
C GLU A 219 1.39 -18.47 -2.28
N THR A 220 1.89 -18.03 -1.13
CA THR A 220 2.12 -18.93 0.01
C THR A 220 0.78 -19.33 0.62
N GLU A 221 0.73 -20.51 1.31
CA GLU A 221 -0.48 -21.00 1.98
C GLU A 221 -1.11 -19.97 2.94
N LYS A 222 -0.29 -19.21 3.66
CA LYS A 222 -0.78 -18.09 4.50
C LYS A 222 -1.51 -17.01 3.67
N GLN A 223 -0.99 -16.70 2.49
CA GLN A 223 -1.59 -15.70 1.59
C GLN A 223 -2.89 -16.21 0.98
N LYS A 224 -2.94 -17.50 0.59
CA LYS A 224 -4.16 -18.17 0.11
C LYS A 224 -5.24 -18.22 1.18
N GLN A 225 -4.90 -18.62 2.41
CA GLN A 225 -5.85 -18.61 3.54
C GLN A 225 -6.38 -17.20 3.86
N GLN A 226 -5.51 -16.19 3.82
CA GLN A 226 -5.95 -14.80 3.99
C GLN A 226 -6.87 -14.34 2.86
N ARG A 227 -6.59 -14.76 1.62
CA ARG A 227 -7.42 -14.47 0.45
C ARG A 227 -8.78 -15.16 0.55
N ARG A 228 -8.82 -16.47 0.91
CA ARG A 228 -10.07 -17.21 1.17
C ARG A 228 -10.90 -16.53 2.27
N LYS A 229 -10.30 -16.17 3.41
CA LYS A 229 -10.99 -15.44 4.50
C LYS A 229 -11.49 -14.06 4.09
N ARG A 230 -10.76 -13.34 3.22
CA ARG A 230 -11.21 -12.04 2.68
C ARG A 230 -12.35 -12.19 1.68
N ALA A 231 -12.28 -13.18 0.80
CA ALA A 231 -13.35 -13.51 -0.14
C ALA A 231 -14.64 -13.92 0.59
N GLU A 232 -14.54 -14.77 1.60
CA GLU A 232 -15.66 -15.18 2.45
C GLU A 232 -16.29 -14.00 3.22
N LYS A 233 -15.46 -13.07 3.72
CA LYS A 233 -15.97 -11.85 4.36
C LYS A 233 -16.65 -10.92 3.36
N ALA A 234 -16.13 -10.80 2.14
CA ALA A 234 -16.73 -10.00 1.08
C ALA A 234 -18.08 -10.59 0.65
N ALA A 235 -18.15 -11.91 0.41
CA ALA A 235 -19.38 -12.61 0.08
C ALA A 235 -20.45 -12.48 1.19
N LYS A 236 -20.05 -12.60 2.47
CA LYS A 236 -20.96 -12.38 3.61
C LYS A 236 -21.44 -10.92 3.69
N LEU A 237 -20.62 -9.95 3.28
CA LEU A 237 -21.00 -8.53 3.24
C LEU A 237 -21.99 -8.27 2.10
N GLU A 238 -21.73 -8.82 0.92
CA GLU A 238 -22.62 -8.73 -0.24
C GLU A 238 -23.97 -9.40 0.03
N ALA A 239 -23.97 -10.59 0.61
CA ALA A 239 -25.20 -11.27 1.02
C ALA A 239 -26.00 -10.46 2.06
N LYS A 240 -25.34 -9.79 3.01
CA LYS A 240 -26.01 -8.89 3.96
C LYS A 240 -26.60 -7.64 3.29
N GLN A 241 -25.91 -7.10 2.29
CA GLN A 241 -26.40 -5.96 1.52
C GLN A 241 -27.60 -6.34 0.65
N ALA A 242 -27.53 -7.49 -0.02
CA ALA A 242 -28.64 -8.05 -0.79
C ALA A 242 -29.88 -8.31 0.09
N ALA A 243 -29.72 -8.97 1.23
CA ALA A 243 -30.81 -9.21 2.18
C ALA A 243 -31.42 -7.92 2.77
N LYS A 244 -30.63 -6.85 2.89
CA LYS A 244 -31.13 -5.55 3.34
C LYS A 244 -31.95 -4.87 2.23
N LEU A 245 -31.47 -4.93 1.00
CA LEU A 245 -32.18 -4.39 -0.17
C LEU A 245 -33.51 -5.11 -0.40
N GLU A 246 -33.54 -6.43 -0.28
CA GLU A 246 -34.73 -7.25 -0.38
C GLU A 246 -35.77 -6.89 0.69
N LYS A 247 -35.35 -6.68 1.94
CA LYS A 247 -36.24 -6.22 3.02
C LYS A 247 -36.79 -4.81 2.78
N GLU A 248 -36.07 -3.92 2.15
CA GLU A 248 -36.51 -2.59 1.77
C GLU A 248 -37.57 -2.66 0.65
N GLN A 249 -37.31 -3.48 -0.37
CA GLN A 249 -38.23 -3.76 -1.47
C GLN A 249 -39.55 -4.37 -0.97
N GLN A 250 -39.49 -5.35 -0.06
CA GLN A 250 -40.70 -5.93 0.56
C GLN A 250 -41.52 -4.91 1.38
N LYS A 251 -40.82 -3.96 2.04
CA LYS A 251 -41.53 -2.88 2.76
C LYS A 251 -42.21 -1.90 1.81
N GLU A 252 -41.58 -1.59 0.68
CA GLU A 252 -42.15 -0.72 -0.34
C GLU A 252 -43.34 -1.38 -1.06
N ALA A 253 -43.22 -2.67 -1.41
CA ALA A 253 -44.32 -3.45 -1.97
C ALA A 253 -45.53 -3.49 -1.04
N LYS A 254 -45.36 -3.73 0.27
CA LYS A 254 -46.43 -3.68 1.26
C LYS A 254 -47.05 -2.30 1.44
N LYS A 255 -46.27 -1.22 1.24
CA LYS A 255 -46.82 0.16 1.25
C LYS A 255 -47.65 0.42 0.00
N ALA A 256 -47.19 -0.03 -1.17
CA ALA A 256 -47.91 0.09 -2.43
C ALA A 256 -49.23 -0.69 -2.40
N GLU A 257 -49.24 -1.90 -1.87
CA GLU A 257 -50.44 -2.72 -1.69
C GLU A 257 -51.50 -2.05 -0.76
N LYS A 258 -51.04 -1.48 0.37
CA LYS A 258 -51.90 -0.72 1.27
C LYS A 258 -52.46 0.55 0.63
N LEU A 259 -51.72 1.20 -0.25
CA LEU A 259 -52.20 2.38 -0.97
C LEU A 259 -53.21 1.99 -2.03
N ALA A 260 -52.98 0.90 -2.77
CA ALA A 260 -53.94 0.35 -3.73
C ALA A 260 -55.26 -0.05 -3.08
N ALA A 261 -55.22 -0.72 -1.92
CA ALA A 261 -56.44 -1.08 -1.15
C ALA A 261 -57.20 0.13 -0.60
N LYS A 262 -56.52 1.26 -0.30
CA LYS A 262 -57.17 2.51 0.09
C LYS A 262 -57.86 3.19 -1.10
N LEU A 263 -57.23 3.19 -2.27
CA LEU A 263 -57.80 3.73 -3.50
C LEU A 263 -59.03 2.94 -3.94
N GLU A 264 -59.01 1.61 -3.82
CA GLU A 264 -60.14 0.73 -4.14
C GLU A 264 -61.37 0.96 -3.20
N LYS A 265 -61.09 1.26 -1.91
CA LYS A 265 -62.13 1.65 -0.97
C LYS A 265 -62.72 3.03 -1.26
N GLN A 266 -61.95 4.00 -1.72
CA GLN A 266 -62.43 5.32 -2.13
C GLN A 266 -63.25 5.24 -3.42
N GLU A 267 -62.86 4.41 -4.39
CA GLU A 267 -63.65 4.18 -5.60
C GLU A 267 -65.02 3.54 -5.29
N LYS A 268 -65.07 2.57 -4.35
CA LYS A 268 -66.33 1.96 -3.92
C LYS A 268 -67.29 2.98 -3.21
N ASN A 269 -66.74 3.87 -2.40
CA ASN A 269 -67.52 4.89 -1.73
C ASN A 269 -68.06 5.95 -2.73
N ASN A 270 -67.24 6.35 -3.71
CA ASN A 270 -67.68 7.26 -4.76
C ASN A 270 -68.74 6.66 -5.70
N LEU A 271 -68.76 5.34 -5.91
CA LEU A 271 -69.83 4.64 -6.67
C LEU A 271 -71.15 4.55 -5.90
N ILE A 272 -71.08 4.51 -4.55
CA ILE A 272 -72.32 4.49 -3.71
C ILE A 272 -72.94 5.87 -3.67
N ASP A 273 -72.21 6.96 -3.72
CA ASP A 273 -72.71 8.32 -3.75
C ASP A 273 -73.34 8.68 -5.10
N VAL A 274 -72.95 8.08 -6.21
CA VAL A 274 -73.56 8.31 -7.54
C VAL A 274 -74.90 7.57 -7.70
N ASP A 275 -75.06 6.37 -7.09
CA ASP A 275 -76.33 5.63 -7.13
C ASP A 275 -77.44 6.25 -6.25
N PHE A 276 -77.13 7.20 -5.34
CA PHE A 276 -78.10 7.86 -4.48
C PHE A 276 -78.61 9.17 -5.06
N GLU A 277 -77.97 9.80 -6.06
CA GLU A 277 -78.46 11.04 -6.71
C GLU A 277 -79.35 10.78 -7.93
N GLU A 278 -79.40 9.57 -8.50
CA GLU A 278 -80.23 9.24 -9.66
C GLU A 278 -81.73 8.86 -9.29
N ALA A 279 -82.10 8.84 -8.00
CA ALA A 279 -83.41 8.39 -7.55
C ALA A 279 -84.44 9.51 -7.30
N ASN A 280 -84.11 10.78 -7.49
CA ASN A 280 -85.07 11.89 -7.33
C ASN A 280 -84.83 12.95 -8.39
N ASP A 281 -85.42 12.79 -9.58
CA ASP A 281 -86.01 13.88 -10.36
C ASP A 281 -86.59 13.32 -11.68
N GLU A 282 -87.89 12.94 -11.63
CA GLU A 282 -88.75 12.98 -12.79
C GLU A 282 -89.44 14.34 -12.77
N ASN A 283 -89.04 15.26 -13.61
CA ASN A 283 -89.91 16.09 -14.46
C ASN A 283 -89.21 17.33 -15.05
N THR A 284 -89.56 17.52 -16.31
CA THR A 284 -89.53 18.72 -17.13
C THR A 284 -88.32 19.06 -17.99
N ASP A 285 -88.57 18.77 -19.23
CA ASP A 285 -88.41 19.56 -20.48
C ASP A 285 -87.25 20.59 -20.65
N ASN A 286 -86.55 20.36 -21.72
CA ASN A 286 -86.07 21.32 -22.72
C ASN A 286 -84.73 22.06 -22.54
N THR A 287 -83.94 21.89 -23.60
CA THR A 287 -83.02 22.81 -24.25
C THR A 287 -81.52 22.75 -23.88
N GLN A 288 -80.80 22.19 -24.84
CA GLN A 288 -79.50 22.59 -25.36
C GLN A 288 -78.57 23.47 -24.46
N ALA A 289 -77.42 22.93 -24.13
CA ALA A 289 -76.12 23.53 -24.50
C ALA A 289 -74.95 22.66 -24.01
N GLU A 290 -74.03 22.50 -24.90
CA GLU A 290 -72.72 21.88 -24.72
C GLU A 290 -72.02 22.40 -23.47
N GLN A 291 -71.43 21.49 -22.69
CA GLN A 291 -70.12 21.71 -22.13
C GLN A 291 -69.41 20.35 -21.83
N LYS A 292 -68.42 20.02 -22.63
CA LYS A 292 -67.40 19.04 -22.34
C LYS A 292 -66.74 19.44 -21.04
N ALA A 293 -66.84 18.65 -20.01
CA ALA A 293 -65.95 18.69 -18.85
C ALA A 293 -65.12 17.39 -18.78
N GLU A 294 -63.88 17.58 -18.77
CA GLU A 294 -62.77 16.62 -18.79
C GLU A 294 -62.87 15.50 -17.75
N VAL A 295 -63.02 14.27 -18.23
CA VAL A 295 -62.77 13.06 -17.46
C VAL A 295 -61.41 12.49 -17.97
N LYS A 296 -60.32 13.12 -17.62
CA LYS A 296 -58.99 12.71 -18.06
C LYS A 296 -57.87 12.56 -17.02
N PRO A 297 -58.08 12.35 -15.72
CA PRO A 297 -56.93 11.91 -14.90
C PRO A 297 -56.97 10.46 -14.40
N VAL A 298 -58.12 9.82 -14.35
CA VAL A 298 -58.26 8.49 -13.69
C VAL A 298 -57.75 7.32 -14.58
N VAL A 299 -57.86 7.45 -15.89
CA VAL A 299 -57.41 6.39 -16.83
C VAL A 299 -55.88 6.37 -16.98
N GLU A 300 -55.23 7.53 -16.92
CA GLU A 300 -53.78 7.61 -16.99
C GLU A 300 -53.11 7.07 -15.72
N ILE A 301 -53.65 7.26 -14.54
CA ILE A 301 -53.09 6.75 -13.26
C ILE A 301 -53.24 5.21 -13.20
N LYS A 302 -54.35 4.64 -13.71
CA LYS A 302 -54.47 3.16 -13.82
C LYS A 302 -53.50 2.55 -14.84
N ALA A 303 -53.24 3.25 -15.94
CA ALA A 303 -52.28 2.79 -16.98
C ALA A 303 -50.84 2.87 -16.47
N VAL A 304 -50.48 3.92 -15.75
CA VAL A 304 -49.14 4.10 -15.13
C VAL A 304 -48.91 3.08 -14.01
N GLY A 305 -49.91 2.88 -13.14
CA GLY A 305 -49.81 1.85 -12.07
C GLY A 305 -49.64 0.42 -12.61
N ARG A 306 -50.36 0.04 -13.67
CA ARG A 306 -50.22 -1.26 -14.33
C ARG A 306 -48.87 -1.40 -15.05
N LYS A 307 -48.35 -0.32 -15.61
CA LYS A 307 -47.05 -0.32 -16.29
C LYS A 307 -45.87 -0.48 -15.28
N ILE A 308 -45.94 0.18 -14.14
CA ILE A 308 -44.95 0.04 -13.05
C ILE A 308 -44.99 -1.37 -12.47
N ILE A 309 -46.18 -1.95 -12.24
CA ILE A 309 -46.31 -3.33 -11.73
C ILE A 309 -45.82 -4.36 -12.78
N ALA A 310 -46.06 -4.11 -14.07
CA ALA A 310 -45.56 -4.99 -15.15
C ALA A 310 -44.06 -4.89 -15.34
N GLU A 311 -43.46 -3.70 -15.22
CA GLU A 311 -42.00 -3.50 -15.28
C GLU A 311 -41.27 -4.09 -14.06
N GLU A 312 -41.88 -4.00 -12.88
CA GLU A 312 -41.31 -4.65 -11.67
C GLU A 312 -41.43 -6.17 -11.74
N LYS A 313 -42.51 -6.72 -12.27
CA LYS A 313 -42.70 -8.16 -12.47
C LYS A 313 -41.72 -8.72 -13.51
N ALA A 314 -41.51 -7.99 -14.61
CA ALA A 314 -40.52 -8.35 -15.64
C ALA A 314 -39.07 -8.23 -15.12
N LYS A 315 -38.81 -7.33 -14.16
CA LYS A 315 -37.51 -7.18 -13.51
C LYS A 315 -37.24 -8.27 -12.47
N GLN A 316 -38.29 -8.72 -11.77
CA GLN A 316 -38.23 -9.87 -10.85
C GLN A 316 -38.06 -11.19 -11.59
N GLU A 317 -38.73 -11.39 -12.73
CA GLU A 317 -38.55 -12.58 -13.59
C GLU A 317 -37.15 -12.62 -14.22
N LYS A 318 -36.56 -11.47 -14.58
CA LYS A 318 -35.16 -11.42 -15.04
C LYS A 318 -34.16 -11.70 -13.94
N LEU A 319 -34.37 -11.21 -12.72
CA LEU A 319 -33.51 -11.50 -11.56
C LEU A 319 -33.61 -12.97 -11.14
N ALA A 320 -34.81 -13.55 -11.14
CA ALA A 320 -35.01 -14.97 -10.86
C ALA A 320 -34.36 -15.88 -11.94
N ALA A 321 -34.40 -15.47 -13.22
CA ALA A 321 -33.72 -16.18 -14.29
C ALA A 321 -32.19 -16.04 -14.24
N GLU A 322 -31.66 -14.92 -13.76
CA GLU A 322 -30.23 -14.76 -13.47
C GLU A 322 -29.79 -15.56 -12.24
N GLU A 323 -30.62 -15.64 -11.19
CA GLU A 323 -30.37 -16.48 -10.02
C GLU A 323 -30.41 -17.99 -10.34
N GLU A 324 -31.36 -18.43 -11.16
CA GLU A 324 -31.45 -19.82 -11.62
C GLU A 324 -30.28 -20.22 -12.55
N MET A 325 -29.70 -19.26 -13.32
CA MET A 325 -28.48 -19.49 -14.07
C MET A 325 -27.25 -19.59 -13.16
N ILE A 326 -27.19 -18.82 -12.07
CA ILE A 326 -26.11 -18.86 -11.08
C ILE A 326 -26.20 -20.13 -10.23
N GLU A 327 -27.39 -20.61 -9.86
CA GLU A 327 -27.55 -21.88 -9.15
C GLU A 327 -27.20 -23.08 -10.03
N ASN A 328 -27.56 -23.08 -11.30
CA ASN A 328 -27.20 -24.15 -12.26
C ASN A 328 -25.69 -24.17 -12.61
N GLU A 329 -24.98 -23.03 -12.51
CA GLU A 329 -23.51 -22.99 -12.64
C GLU A 329 -22.79 -23.52 -11.39
N ASN A 330 -23.41 -23.45 -10.20
CA ASN A 330 -22.83 -23.95 -8.95
C ASN A 330 -23.07 -25.46 -8.74
N GLU A 331 -24.01 -26.11 -9.41
CA GLU A 331 -24.25 -27.56 -9.29
C GLU A 331 -23.33 -28.46 -10.14
N THR A 332 -22.51 -27.86 -11.04
CA THR A 332 -21.61 -28.66 -11.89
C THR A 332 -20.16 -28.72 -11.44
N ASP A 333 -19.78 -28.08 -10.34
CA ASP A 333 -18.42 -28.07 -9.81
C ASP A 333 -18.20 -28.96 -8.56
N ASP A 334 -18.96 -30.04 -8.42
CA ASP A 334 -18.61 -31.15 -7.50
C ASP A 334 -17.56 -32.06 -8.14
N PHE A 335 -16.45 -31.45 -8.61
CA PHE A 335 -15.23 -32.15 -8.92
C PHE A 335 -14.42 -32.32 -7.65
N ASN A 336 -14.21 -33.58 -7.24
CA ASN A 336 -13.18 -34.01 -6.32
C ASN A 336 -11.97 -33.07 -6.41
N GLU A 337 -11.82 -32.16 -5.46
CA GLU A 337 -10.54 -31.53 -5.16
C GLU A 337 -9.63 -32.65 -4.64
N GLU A 338 -9.01 -33.42 -5.56
CA GLU A 338 -7.76 -34.08 -5.25
C GLU A 338 -6.89 -33.02 -4.58
N ILE A 339 -6.42 -33.31 -3.39
CA ILE A 339 -5.48 -32.50 -2.64
C ILE A 339 -4.23 -32.34 -3.52
N LEU A 340 -4.26 -31.36 -4.40
CA LEU A 340 -3.13 -31.00 -5.25
C LEU A 340 -2.07 -30.44 -4.32
N ASP A 341 -0.86 -30.97 -4.40
CA ASP A 341 0.31 -30.53 -3.67
C ASP A 341 0.60 -29.07 -4.07
N GLU A 342 0.01 -28.13 -3.32
CA GLU A 342 -0.01 -26.69 -3.66
C GLU A 342 1.36 -26.03 -3.48
N ASP A 343 2.31 -26.72 -2.83
CA ASP A 343 3.71 -26.29 -2.66
C ASP A 343 4.63 -26.79 -3.79
N SER A 344 4.08 -27.53 -4.76
CA SER A 344 4.88 -28.08 -5.83
C SER A 344 5.49 -26.99 -6.71
N GLU A 345 6.80 -27.11 -6.94
CA GLU A 345 7.53 -26.29 -7.91
C GLU A 345 7.18 -26.62 -9.38
N LEU A 346 6.49 -27.76 -9.66
CA LEU A 346 6.03 -28.15 -10.99
C LEU A 346 4.56 -27.74 -11.22
N VAL A 347 4.31 -26.45 -11.23
CA VAL A 347 2.96 -25.87 -11.31
C VAL A 347 2.16 -26.38 -12.51
N LEU A 348 2.80 -26.53 -13.67
CA LEU A 348 2.14 -27.04 -14.88
C LEU A 348 1.77 -28.53 -14.81
N ARG A 349 2.47 -29.31 -13.96
CA ARG A 349 2.15 -30.71 -13.69
C ARG A 349 0.96 -30.80 -12.74
N ASP A 350 1.07 -30.10 -11.61
CA ASP A 350 0.23 -30.30 -10.43
C ASP A 350 -1.00 -29.37 -10.41
N ASN A 351 -0.89 -28.20 -11.03
CA ASN A 351 -2.01 -27.26 -11.14
C ASN A 351 -2.14 -26.69 -12.56
N PRO A 352 -2.53 -27.52 -13.54
CA PRO A 352 -2.53 -27.14 -14.96
C PRO A 352 -3.52 -26.03 -15.33
N LYS A 353 -4.56 -25.80 -14.51
CA LYS A 353 -5.57 -24.74 -14.74
C LYS A 353 -5.20 -23.42 -14.06
N SER A 354 -4.07 -23.33 -13.34
CA SER A 354 -3.69 -22.11 -12.66
C SER A 354 -3.30 -21.00 -13.63
N LYS A 355 -3.43 -19.75 -13.18
CA LYS A 355 -2.95 -18.58 -13.93
C LYS A 355 -1.45 -18.64 -14.21
N VAL A 356 -0.66 -19.20 -13.30
CA VAL A 356 0.78 -19.41 -13.49
C VAL A 356 1.04 -20.44 -14.60
N SER A 357 0.22 -21.47 -14.70
CA SER A 357 0.30 -22.44 -15.81
C SER A 357 0.03 -21.78 -17.17
N GLU A 358 -0.89 -20.82 -17.25
CA GLU A 358 -1.13 -20.03 -18.46
C GLU A 358 0.07 -19.12 -18.79
N ASP A 359 0.71 -18.55 -17.77
CA ASP A 359 1.93 -17.76 -17.98
C ASP A 359 3.01 -18.62 -18.69
N PHE A 360 3.22 -19.87 -18.25
CA PHE A 360 4.15 -20.80 -18.90
C PHE A 360 3.73 -21.21 -20.31
N ARG A 361 2.44 -21.38 -20.59
CA ARG A 361 1.96 -21.62 -21.96
C ARG A 361 2.25 -20.45 -22.89
N THR A 362 2.10 -19.23 -22.39
CA THR A 362 2.43 -18.00 -23.12
C THR A 362 3.92 -17.93 -23.41
N ILE A 363 4.80 -18.17 -22.42
CA ILE A 363 6.25 -18.19 -22.59
C ILE A 363 6.67 -19.27 -23.58
N ARG A 364 6.14 -20.48 -23.47
CA ARG A 364 6.37 -21.55 -24.44
C ARG A 364 6.03 -21.12 -25.86
N THR A 365 4.89 -20.46 -26.07
CA THR A 365 4.44 -20.02 -27.39
C THR A 365 5.38 -18.95 -27.94
N SER A 366 5.79 -17.97 -27.15
CA SER A 366 6.75 -16.93 -27.54
C SER A 366 8.11 -17.55 -27.91
N LEU A 367 8.58 -18.48 -27.10
CA LEU A 367 9.86 -19.20 -27.36
C LEU A 367 9.75 -20.08 -28.60
N TYR A 368 8.64 -20.77 -28.81
CA TYR A 368 8.41 -21.60 -29.99
C TYR A 368 8.57 -20.80 -31.30
N PHE A 369 7.99 -19.61 -31.37
CA PHE A 369 8.15 -18.75 -32.55
C PHE A 369 9.61 -18.23 -32.70
N SER A 370 10.32 -18.04 -31.61
CA SER A 370 11.75 -17.69 -31.64
C SER A 370 12.63 -18.85 -32.15
N LEU A 371 12.24 -20.10 -31.92
CA LEU A 371 12.96 -21.33 -32.32
C LEU A 371 12.65 -21.80 -33.75
N SER A 372 11.78 -21.12 -34.50
CA SER A 372 11.23 -21.61 -35.80
C SER A 372 12.25 -21.70 -36.92
N SER A 373 13.53 -21.33 -36.72
CA SER A 373 14.60 -21.63 -37.69
C SER A 373 15.02 -23.09 -37.60
N LYS A 374 15.15 -23.75 -38.77
CA LYS A 374 15.57 -25.18 -38.86
C LYS A 374 16.83 -25.45 -38.07
N GLY A 375 16.78 -26.42 -37.15
CA GLY A 375 17.93 -26.89 -36.35
C GLY A 375 18.14 -26.21 -34.99
N SER A 376 17.34 -25.22 -34.64
CA SER A 376 17.46 -24.51 -33.34
C SER A 376 16.54 -25.09 -32.29
N ASN A 377 17.05 -25.96 -31.42
CA ASN A 377 16.23 -26.60 -30.38
C ASN A 377 16.89 -26.68 -29.00
N ALA A 378 18.13 -26.18 -28.82
CA ALA A 378 18.79 -26.08 -27.53
C ALA A 378 18.65 -24.69 -26.95
N VAL A 379 18.05 -24.61 -25.77
CA VAL A 379 17.73 -23.37 -25.07
C VAL A 379 18.39 -23.34 -23.70
N LEU A 380 19.26 -22.39 -23.47
CA LEU A 380 19.83 -22.11 -22.15
C LEU A 380 18.91 -21.17 -21.38
N ILE A 381 18.54 -21.57 -20.17
CA ILE A 381 17.86 -20.73 -19.20
C ILE A 381 18.89 -20.29 -18.17
N SER A 382 19.13 -19.00 -18.07
CA SER A 382 20.05 -18.41 -17.10
C SER A 382 19.39 -17.19 -16.42
N SER A 383 20.08 -16.56 -15.48
CA SER A 383 19.61 -15.39 -14.77
C SER A 383 20.75 -14.40 -14.55
N SER A 384 20.45 -13.15 -14.21
CA SER A 384 21.48 -12.16 -13.88
C SER A 384 22.17 -12.53 -12.57
N THR A 385 21.38 -12.78 -11.52
CA THR A 385 21.85 -13.07 -10.16
C THR A 385 21.24 -14.38 -9.63
N PRO A 386 21.78 -14.93 -8.52
CA PRO A 386 21.18 -16.10 -7.86
C PRO A 386 19.73 -15.84 -7.39
N ASN A 387 18.96 -16.92 -7.25
CA ASN A 387 17.58 -16.90 -6.70
C ASN A 387 16.52 -16.15 -7.52
N GLU A 388 16.78 -15.81 -8.77
CA GLU A 388 15.77 -15.22 -9.68
C GLU A 388 14.74 -16.24 -10.19
N GLY A 389 14.97 -17.52 -9.94
CA GLY A 389 14.06 -18.62 -10.29
C GLY A 389 14.33 -19.30 -11.61
N LYS A 390 15.58 -19.26 -12.12
CA LYS A 390 15.99 -19.93 -13.37
C LYS A 390 15.57 -21.40 -13.43
N SER A 391 15.85 -22.19 -12.38
CA SER A 391 15.53 -23.62 -12.31
C SER A 391 14.02 -23.89 -12.31
N PHE A 392 13.23 -23.03 -11.61
CA PHE A 392 11.78 -23.07 -11.65
C PHE A 392 11.22 -22.77 -13.05
N ILE A 393 11.80 -21.79 -13.75
CA ILE A 393 11.39 -21.48 -15.14
C ILE A 393 11.80 -22.63 -16.07
N ALA A 394 13.03 -23.16 -15.97
CA ALA A 394 13.51 -24.24 -16.80
C ALA A 394 12.65 -25.51 -16.67
N SER A 395 12.34 -25.94 -15.43
CA SER A 395 11.53 -27.13 -15.17
C SER A 395 10.11 -27.00 -15.70
N ASN A 396 9.41 -25.90 -15.43
CA ASN A 396 8.04 -25.71 -15.89
C ASN A 396 7.96 -25.48 -17.40
N LEU A 397 8.96 -24.84 -18.01
CA LEU A 397 9.04 -24.69 -19.45
C LEU A 397 9.26 -26.06 -20.15
N ALA A 398 10.10 -26.94 -19.57
CA ALA A 398 10.28 -28.30 -20.04
C ALA A 398 8.96 -29.10 -19.99
N VAL A 399 8.23 -28.98 -18.89
CA VAL A 399 6.87 -29.56 -18.76
C VAL A 399 5.92 -28.97 -19.80
N ALA A 400 5.96 -27.67 -20.05
CA ALA A 400 5.09 -26.99 -21.02
C ALA A 400 5.31 -27.52 -22.43
N PHE A 401 6.55 -27.74 -22.86
CA PHE A 401 6.87 -28.34 -24.15
C PHE A 401 6.48 -29.83 -24.22
N ALA A 402 6.78 -30.63 -23.18
CA ALA A 402 6.45 -32.03 -23.13
C ALA A 402 4.95 -32.30 -23.22
N LYS A 403 4.11 -31.43 -22.64
CA LYS A 403 2.63 -31.51 -22.76
C LYS A 403 2.12 -31.32 -24.22
N THR A 404 2.92 -30.79 -25.13
CA THR A 404 2.58 -30.69 -26.56
C THR A 404 2.96 -31.96 -27.36
N LYS A 405 3.21 -33.08 -26.68
CA LYS A 405 3.64 -34.37 -27.25
C LYS A 405 5.04 -34.32 -27.92
N LYS A 406 5.84 -33.31 -27.61
CA LYS A 406 7.23 -33.19 -28.07
C LYS A 406 8.17 -33.91 -27.12
N LYS A 407 9.23 -34.54 -27.66
CA LYS A 407 10.29 -35.16 -26.86
C LYS A 407 11.19 -34.07 -26.31
N VAL A 408 11.24 -33.92 -24.99
CA VAL A 408 11.98 -32.86 -24.30
C VAL A 408 13.03 -33.48 -23.41
N LEU A 409 14.22 -32.90 -23.45
CA LEU A 409 15.30 -33.17 -22.50
C LEU A 409 15.57 -31.91 -21.68
N LEU A 410 15.57 -32.06 -20.37
CA LEU A 410 16.05 -31.04 -19.45
C LEU A 410 17.42 -31.49 -18.90
N ILE A 411 18.41 -30.63 -18.98
CA ILE A 411 19.76 -30.90 -18.48
C ILE A 411 20.07 -29.89 -17.35
N ASP A 412 20.37 -30.40 -16.18
CA ASP A 412 20.83 -29.58 -15.04
C ASP A 412 22.33 -29.27 -15.21
N CYS A 413 22.61 -28.10 -15.75
CA CYS A 413 23.96 -27.61 -16.00
C CYS A 413 24.53 -26.76 -14.85
N ASP A 414 23.72 -26.44 -13.82
CA ASP A 414 24.21 -25.82 -12.60
C ASP A 414 24.86 -26.89 -11.70
N MET A 415 26.11 -27.26 -12.03
CA MET A 415 26.82 -28.28 -11.28
C MET A 415 27.17 -27.88 -9.85
N ARG A 416 26.98 -26.61 -9.50
CA ARG A 416 27.26 -26.07 -8.15
C ARG A 416 26.06 -26.21 -7.23
N LEU A 417 24.91 -25.67 -7.66
CA LEU A 417 23.68 -25.56 -6.89
C LEU A 417 22.44 -26.07 -7.63
N GLY A 418 22.65 -26.90 -8.65
CA GLY A 418 21.54 -27.47 -9.45
C GLY A 418 20.59 -28.28 -8.59
N ARG A 419 19.29 -28.13 -8.83
CA ARG A 419 18.22 -28.73 -8.01
C ARG A 419 17.13 -29.41 -8.84
N GLN A 420 17.40 -29.73 -10.11
CA GLN A 420 16.41 -30.42 -10.93
C GLN A 420 16.06 -31.83 -10.40
N HIS A 421 17.02 -32.48 -9.72
CA HIS A 421 16.79 -33.74 -9.03
C HIS A 421 15.77 -33.62 -7.88
N GLU A 422 15.81 -32.51 -7.12
CA GLU A 422 14.83 -32.23 -6.05
C GLU A 422 13.46 -31.93 -6.64
N ILE A 423 13.38 -31.05 -7.65
CA ILE A 423 12.14 -30.61 -8.29
C ILE A 423 11.38 -31.80 -8.90
N PHE A 424 12.07 -32.75 -9.51
CA PHE A 424 11.46 -33.91 -10.15
C PHE A 424 11.45 -35.18 -9.29
N GLY A 425 12.05 -35.16 -8.11
CA GLY A 425 12.17 -36.35 -7.24
C GLY A 425 13.05 -37.45 -7.85
N LEU A 426 14.19 -37.07 -8.46
CA LEU A 426 15.08 -37.97 -9.19
C LEU A 426 16.38 -38.23 -8.43
N SER A 427 17.09 -39.32 -8.82
CA SER A 427 18.42 -39.59 -8.28
C SER A 427 19.44 -38.57 -8.78
N ASN A 428 20.38 -38.18 -7.89
CA ASN A 428 21.51 -37.30 -8.23
C ASN A 428 22.87 -37.98 -8.02
N LYS A 429 22.89 -39.31 -7.94
CA LYS A 429 24.14 -40.06 -7.77
C LYS A 429 25.01 -40.01 -9.00
N GLU A 430 24.41 -40.10 -10.16
CA GLU A 430 25.04 -40.01 -11.46
C GLU A 430 24.26 -39.00 -12.32
N GLY A 431 25.00 -38.14 -13.03
CA GLY A 431 24.39 -37.10 -13.86
C GLY A 431 25.38 -36.51 -14.84
N LEU A 432 25.14 -35.23 -15.22
CA LEU A 432 25.94 -34.53 -16.22
C LEU A 432 27.43 -34.48 -15.85
N SER A 433 27.77 -34.19 -14.60
CA SER A 433 29.17 -34.11 -14.14
C SER A 433 29.91 -35.43 -14.31
N ASN A 434 29.26 -36.56 -13.99
CA ASN A 434 29.84 -37.89 -14.18
C ASN A 434 30.05 -38.21 -15.66
N LEU A 435 29.03 -37.95 -16.49
CA LEU A 435 29.08 -38.15 -17.95
C LEU A 435 30.26 -37.39 -18.57
N LEU A 436 30.43 -36.11 -18.18
CA LEU A 436 31.47 -35.24 -18.74
C LEU A 436 32.86 -35.63 -18.24
N ALA A 437 33.01 -35.93 -16.94
CA ALA A 437 34.31 -36.35 -16.36
C ALA A 437 34.80 -37.67 -16.91
N GLU A 438 33.90 -38.58 -17.25
CA GLU A 438 34.24 -39.90 -17.80
C GLU A 438 34.30 -39.91 -19.35
N ASN A 439 34.12 -38.76 -20.01
CA ASN A 439 34.11 -38.63 -21.49
C ASN A 439 33.09 -39.56 -22.17
N LYS A 440 31.92 -39.78 -21.54
CA LYS A 440 30.89 -40.75 -22.00
C LYS A 440 29.72 -40.09 -22.75
N ALA A 441 29.98 -39.10 -23.60
CA ALA A 441 28.92 -38.46 -24.41
C ALA A 441 28.13 -39.46 -25.28
N GLU A 442 28.79 -40.51 -25.76
CA GLU A 442 28.15 -41.59 -26.54
C GLU A 442 27.11 -42.35 -25.72
N GLU A 443 27.34 -42.51 -24.44
CA GLU A 443 26.56 -43.31 -23.53
C GLU A 443 25.51 -42.50 -22.77
N TYR A 444 25.22 -41.26 -23.18
CA TYR A 444 24.31 -40.32 -22.46
C TYR A 444 22.99 -40.93 -22.07
N ARG A 445 22.53 -41.97 -22.77
CA ARG A 445 21.27 -42.67 -22.47
C ARG A 445 21.25 -43.32 -21.10
N LYS A 446 22.40 -43.66 -20.52
CA LYS A 446 22.51 -44.23 -19.18
C LYS A 446 22.19 -43.20 -18.10
N TYR A 447 22.42 -41.90 -18.37
CA TYR A 447 22.19 -40.78 -17.47
C TYR A 447 20.81 -40.17 -17.64
N LEU A 448 19.99 -40.64 -18.64
CA LEU A 448 18.65 -40.16 -18.82
C LEU A 448 17.72 -40.75 -17.77
N GLN A 449 17.10 -39.89 -16.97
CA GLN A 449 16.05 -40.27 -16.03
C GLN A 449 14.68 -39.89 -16.57
N LYS A 450 13.73 -40.84 -16.55
CA LYS A 450 12.33 -40.58 -16.92
C LYS A 450 11.63 -39.89 -15.78
N THR A 451 10.83 -38.89 -16.09
CA THR A 451 9.99 -38.18 -15.11
C THR A 451 8.56 -38.74 -15.11
N THR A 452 7.75 -38.33 -14.15
CA THR A 452 6.31 -38.56 -14.12
C THR A 452 5.58 -37.85 -15.27
N VAL A 453 6.22 -36.86 -15.91
CA VAL A 453 5.68 -36.12 -17.06
C VAL A 453 6.01 -36.89 -18.36
N LYS A 454 4.97 -37.30 -19.06
CA LYS A 454 5.14 -38.00 -20.37
C LYS A 454 5.97 -37.15 -21.35
N ASN A 455 6.89 -37.77 -22.08
CA ASN A 455 7.79 -37.18 -23.09
C ASN A 455 8.87 -36.23 -22.50
N LEU A 456 9.06 -36.18 -21.18
CA LEU A 456 10.12 -35.44 -20.54
C LEU A 456 11.13 -36.39 -19.89
N SER A 457 12.40 -36.22 -20.27
CA SER A 457 13.55 -36.85 -19.62
C SER A 457 14.44 -35.78 -19.00
N VAL A 458 15.14 -36.14 -17.94
CA VAL A 458 16.07 -35.22 -17.22
C VAL A 458 17.44 -35.89 -17.12
N ILE A 459 18.49 -35.12 -17.34
CA ILE A 459 19.85 -35.40 -16.86
C ILE A 459 20.09 -34.48 -15.68
N THR A 460 20.21 -35.06 -14.49
CA THR A 460 20.52 -34.32 -13.27
C THR A 460 21.98 -33.87 -13.24
N ARG A 461 22.37 -32.93 -12.38
CA ARG A 461 23.73 -32.42 -12.32
C ARG A 461 24.78 -33.52 -11.99
N GLY A 462 24.40 -34.54 -11.21
CA GLY A 462 25.29 -35.53 -10.65
C GLY A 462 26.05 -35.03 -9.40
N VAL A 463 27.21 -35.61 -9.12
CA VAL A 463 28.09 -35.17 -8.02
C VAL A 463 28.70 -33.82 -8.34
N VAL A 464 28.97 -33.00 -7.31
CA VAL A 464 29.63 -31.70 -7.52
C VAL A 464 31.10 -31.90 -7.92
N PRO A 465 31.50 -31.50 -9.12
CA PRO A 465 32.88 -31.65 -9.57
C PRO A 465 33.73 -30.49 -9.04
N PRO A 466 35.09 -30.66 -8.97
CA PRO A 466 35.99 -29.59 -8.58
C PRO A 466 36.14 -28.50 -9.66
N ASN A 467 35.88 -28.82 -10.93
CA ASN A 467 36.10 -27.95 -12.08
C ASN A 467 34.88 -27.86 -13.03
N PRO A 468 33.74 -27.32 -12.60
CA PRO A 468 32.50 -27.27 -13.39
C PRO A 468 32.66 -26.59 -14.75
N SER A 469 33.31 -25.43 -14.79
CA SER A 469 33.47 -24.63 -16.01
C SER A 469 34.28 -25.37 -17.09
N GLU A 470 35.34 -26.07 -16.70
CA GLU A 470 36.17 -26.85 -17.64
C GLU A 470 35.39 -28.04 -18.23
N LEU A 471 34.58 -28.71 -17.40
CA LEU A 471 33.72 -29.79 -17.88
C LEU A 471 32.65 -29.27 -18.88
N LEU A 472 32.06 -28.13 -18.61
CA LEU A 472 31.09 -27.51 -19.52
C LEU A 472 31.72 -26.98 -20.81
N ASP A 473 33.02 -26.62 -20.77
CA ASP A 473 33.77 -26.22 -21.97
C ASP A 473 34.36 -27.37 -22.78
N SER A 474 34.28 -28.58 -22.27
CA SER A 474 34.85 -29.77 -22.89
C SER A 474 34.23 -30.13 -24.24
N LEU A 475 34.99 -30.81 -25.09
CA LEU A 475 34.52 -31.42 -26.33
C LEU A 475 33.38 -32.47 -26.07
N THR A 476 33.46 -33.12 -24.90
CA THR A 476 32.42 -34.07 -24.46
C THR A 476 31.06 -33.40 -24.33
N MET A 477 30.99 -32.17 -23.82
CA MET A 477 29.74 -31.37 -23.74
C MET A 477 29.23 -31.01 -25.13
N GLU A 478 30.09 -30.62 -26.05
CA GLU A 478 29.70 -30.35 -27.46
C GLU A 478 29.15 -31.57 -28.12
N THR A 479 29.81 -32.72 -28.04
CA THR A 479 29.38 -33.99 -28.55
C THR A 479 28.01 -34.43 -27.97
N LEU A 480 27.86 -34.22 -26.65
CA LEU A 480 26.58 -34.49 -25.99
C LEU A 480 25.46 -33.64 -26.59
N LEU A 481 25.67 -32.31 -26.70
CA LEU A 481 24.67 -31.41 -27.25
C LEU A 481 24.29 -31.74 -28.68
N GLU A 482 25.26 -32.02 -29.54
CA GLU A 482 25.01 -32.44 -30.92
C GLU A 482 24.10 -33.69 -30.99
N LYS A 483 24.39 -34.70 -30.17
CA LYS A 483 23.62 -35.94 -30.14
C LYS A 483 22.21 -35.79 -29.61
N VAL A 484 22.05 -35.06 -28.51
CA VAL A 484 20.73 -34.86 -27.90
C VAL A 484 19.83 -33.95 -28.76
N LYS A 485 20.41 -32.96 -29.45
CA LYS A 485 19.70 -32.10 -30.42
C LYS A 485 19.10 -32.91 -31.60
N GLN A 486 19.72 -34.01 -32.00
CA GLN A 486 19.19 -34.88 -33.04
C GLN A 486 18.06 -35.81 -32.57
N LYS A 487 17.94 -36.09 -31.29
CA LYS A 487 17.04 -37.08 -30.69
C LYS A 487 15.85 -36.49 -29.98
N PHE A 488 15.97 -35.28 -29.52
CA PHE A 488 14.91 -34.55 -28.82
C PHE A 488 14.43 -33.36 -29.66
N ASP A 489 13.13 -33.09 -29.59
CA ASP A 489 12.55 -31.91 -30.25
C ASP A 489 13.00 -30.61 -29.57
N TYR A 490 13.20 -30.66 -28.25
CA TYR A 490 13.73 -29.55 -27.45
C TYR A 490 14.70 -30.04 -26.40
N VAL A 491 15.78 -29.30 -26.23
CA VAL A 491 16.79 -29.49 -25.17
C VAL A 491 16.85 -28.21 -24.35
N ILE A 492 16.45 -28.30 -23.10
CA ILE A 492 16.47 -27.16 -22.17
C ILE A 492 17.62 -27.35 -21.19
N LEU A 493 18.49 -26.35 -21.08
CA LEU A 493 19.63 -26.35 -20.18
C LEU A 493 19.33 -25.38 -19.03
N ASP A 494 19.34 -25.88 -17.80
CA ASP A 494 19.27 -25.04 -16.57
C ASP A 494 20.69 -24.62 -16.20
N GLY A 495 21.04 -23.35 -16.49
CA GLY A 495 22.38 -22.82 -16.28
C GLY A 495 22.57 -22.17 -14.90
N THR A 496 23.76 -21.65 -14.68
CA THR A 496 24.11 -20.81 -13.51
C THR A 496 23.72 -19.35 -13.76
N PRO A 497 23.71 -18.48 -12.74
CA PRO A 497 23.66 -17.03 -12.96
C PRO A 497 24.85 -16.54 -13.81
N ILE A 498 24.65 -15.44 -14.54
CA ILE A 498 25.71 -14.82 -15.37
C ILE A 498 26.72 -14.09 -14.49
N ASP A 499 26.22 -13.41 -13.43
CA ASP A 499 27.09 -12.61 -12.56
C ASP A 499 28.04 -13.49 -11.76
N GLY A 500 29.34 -13.20 -11.91
CA GLY A 500 30.42 -13.86 -11.18
C GLY A 500 30.76 -15.30 -11.61
N LEU A 501 30.07 -15.87 -12.63
CA LEU A 501 30.30 -17.25 -13.08
C LEU A 501 30.47 -17.35 -14.61
N SER A 502 31.48 -18.07 -15.08
CA SER A 502 31.74 -18.34 -16.51
C SER A 502 30.87 -19.46 -17.09
N ASP A 503 30.28 -20.31 -16.25
CA ASP A 503 29.60 -21.54 -16.64
C ASP A 503 28.49 -21.29 -17.70
N SER A 504 27.57 -20.35 -17.43
CA SER A 504 26.53 -19.99 -18.37
C SER A 504 27.01 -19.20 -19.58
N LEU A 505 28.12 -18.45 -19.48
CA LEU A 505 28.74 -17.80 -20.64
C LEU A 505 29.28 -18.83 -21.63
N ILE A 506 29.94 -19.90 -21.12
CA ILE A 506 30.43 -21.02 -21.90
C ILE A 506 29.26 -21.75 -22.61
N LEU A 507 28.21 -22.09 -21.85
CA LEU A 507 27.04 -22.77 -22.40
C LEU A 507 26.27 -21.92 -23.43
N ALA A 508 26.26 -20.61 -23.23
CA ALA A 508 25.58 -19.69 -24.14
C ALA A 508 26.15 -19.71 -25.56
N LYS A 509 27.47 -19.96 -25.71
CA LYS A 509 28.11 -20.17 -27.02
C LYS A 509 27.75 -21.50 -27.69
N LYS A 510 27.42 -22.52 -26.89
CA LYS A 510 27.12 -23.87 -27.36
C LYS A 510 25.63 -24.13 -27.60
N THR A 511 24.77 -23.18 -27.22
CA THR A 511 23.31 -23.30 -27.34
C THR A 511 22.75 -22.38 -28.44
N ASP A 512 21.57 -22.72 -28.95
CA ASP A 512 20.95 -21.98 -30.06
C ASP A 512 20.23 -20.72 -29.60
N ARG A 513 19.76 -20.70 -28.35
CA ARG A 513 19.00 -19.59 -27.76
C ARG A 513 19.34 -19.44 -26.28
N LEU A 514 19.35 -18.21 -25.83
CA LEU A 514 19.50 -17.86 -24.42
C LEU A 514 18.26 -17.10 -23.95
N VAL A 515 17.62 -17.62 -22.93
CA VAL A 515 16.53 -16.96 -22.19
C VAL A 515 17.08 -16.48 -20.85
N LEU A 516 16.97 -15.17 -20.61
CA LEU A 516 17.40 -14.58 -19.35
C LEU A 516 16.21 -14.42 -18.42
N VAL A 517 16.31 -14.93 -17.20
CA VAL A 517 15.29 -14.80 -16.17
C VAL A 517 15.67 -13.61 -15.29
N SER A 518 14.73 -12.69 -15.07
CA SER A 518 14.83 -11.61 -14.10
C SER A 518 13.69 -11.71 -13.11
N ALA A 519 13.91 -11.36 -11.86
CA ALA A 519 12.87 -11.40 -10.83
C ALA A 519 12.38 -10.00 -10.48
N ALA A 520 11.08 -9.76 -10.57
CA ALA A 520 10.46 -8.49 -10.22
C ALA A 520 10.71 -8.12 -8.75
N ASN A 521 11.06 -6.85 -8.49
CA ASN A 521 11.43 -6.31 -7.18
C ASN A 521 12.64 -7.02 -6.51
N MET A 522 13.53 -7.60 -7.32
CA MET A 522 14.74 -8.27 -6.86
C MET A 522 15.93 -7.94 -7.78
N THR A 523 15.84 -8.25 -9.09
CA THR A 523 16.87 -7.90 -10.08
C THR A 523 16.97 -6.40 -10.21
N THR A 524 18.17 -5.85 -10.08
CA THR A 524 18.40 -4.43 -10.33
C THR A 524 18.64 -4.14 -11.82
N ILE A 525 18.43 -2.89 -12.23
CA ILE A 525 18.76 -2.43 -13.58
C ILE A 525 20.25 -2.69 -13.87
N GLU A 526 21.11 -2.50 -12.88
CA GLU A 526 22.56 -2.71 -12.99
C GLU A 526 22.93 -4.18 -13.23
N ASP A 527 22.30 -5.12 -12.49
CA ASP A 527 22.52 -6.57 -12.67
C ASP A 527 22.19 -7.02 -14.08
N LEU A 528 21.03 -6.59 -14.60
CA LEU A 528 20.61 -6.93 -15.96
C LEU A 528 21.54 -6.31 -17.00
N GLN A 529 21.99 -5.07 -16.78
CA GLN A 529 22.92 -4.39 -17.67
C GLN A 529 24.28 -5.06 -17.71
N ASN A 530 24.81 -5.49 -16.56
CA ASN A 530 26.08 -6.20 -16.46
C ASN A 530 26.01 -7.56 -17.15
N SER A 531 24.92 -8.31 -16.93
CA SER A 531 24.67 -9.59 -17.62
C SER A 531 24.58 -9.41 -19.13
N LYS A 532 23.90 -8.37 -19.60
CA LYS A 532 23.81 -8.05 -21.03
C LYS A 532 25.19 -7.75 -21.61
N LYS A 533 25.99 -6.90 -20.96
CA LYS A 533 27.36 -6.57 -21.38
C LYS A 533 28.26 -7.81 -21.41
N ALA A 534 28.19 -8.68 -20.41
CA ALA A 534 28.97 -9.92 -20.37
C ALA A 534 28.64 -10.84 -21.55
N LEU A 535 27.36 -10.98 -21.90
CA LEU A 535 26.94 -11.77 -23.06
C LEU A 535 27.34 -11.13 -24.40
N GLU A 536 27.21 -9.82 -24.53
CA GLU A 536 27.63 -9.07 -25.71
C GLU A 536 29.14 -9.16 -25.94
N SER A 537 29.96 -9.17 -24.87
CA SER A 537 31.41 -9.31 -24.97
C SER A 537 31.88 -10.63 -25.58
N ILE A 538 31.04 -11.67 -25.52
CA ILE A 538 31.28 -12.97 -26.14
C ILE A 538 30.41 -13.18 -27.41
N GLU A 539 29.82 -12.11 -27.95
CA GLU A 539 28.99 -12.10 -29.16
C GLU A 539 27.71 -12.97 -29.06
N VAL A 540 27.20 -13.21 -27.85
CA VAL A 540 25.95 -13.94 -27.62
C VAL A 540 24.80 -12.97 -27.46
N LYS A 541 23.72 -13.20 -28.21
CA LYS A 541 22.48 -12.38 -28.12
C LYS A 541 21.48 -13.04 -27.18
N ILE A 542 20.92 -12.23 -26.28
CA ILE A 542 19.77 -12.63 -25.46
C ILE A 542 18.57 -12.78 -26.39
N SER A 543 18.01 -13.99 -26.46
CA SER A 543 16.86 -14.29 -27.33
C SER A 543 15.55 -13.72 -26.78
N GLY A 544 15.44 -13.62 -25.46
CA GLY A 544 14.32 -13.00 -24.77
C GLY A 544 14.48 -13.08 -23.26
N VAL A 545 13.66 -12.29 -22.58
CA VAL A 545 13.62 -12.21 -21.12
C VAL A 545 12.30 -12.75 -20.57
N VAL A 546 12.36 -13.45 -19.45
CA VAL A 546 11.19 -13.87 -18.66
C VAL A 546 11.25 -13.12 -17.34
N LEU A 547 10.22 -12.29 -17.07
CA LEU A 547 10.09 -11.61 -15.79
C LEU A 547 9.33 -12.49 -14.79
N ASN A 548 10.05 -13.02 -13.81
CA ASN A 548 9.51 -13.88 -12.76
C ASN A 548 9.04 -13.09 -11.53
N ARG A 549 8.25 -13.71 -10.66
CA ARG A 549 7.74 -13.15 -9.39
C ARG A 549 6.94 -11.85 -9.54
N THR A 550 6.27 -11.66 -10.67
CA THR A 550 5.40 -10.49 -10.87
C THR A 550 4.20 -10.53 -9.93
N ILE A 551 3.77 -9.37 -9.48
CA ILE A 551 2.55 -9.21 -8.69
C ILE A 551 1.44 -8.83 -9.66
N ASP A 552 0.30 -9.56 -9.60
CA ASP A 552 -0.88 -9.24 -10.42
C ASP A 552 -1.43 -7.87 -9.97
N GLU A 553 -1.17 -6.81 -10.71
CA GLU A 553 -1.89 -5.56 -10.54
C GLU A 553 -3.33 -5.81 -11.00
N ARG A 554 -4.27 -5.76 -10.07
CA ARG A 554 -5.70 -5.88 -10.32
C ARG A 554 -6.17 -4.81 -11.30
N ARG A 555 -6.04 -5.06 -12.59
CA ARG A 555 -6.94 -4.47 -13.58
C ARG A 555 -8.25 -5.22 -13.42
N GLY A 556 -9.28 -4.46 -13.04
CA GLY A 556 -10.56 -4.98 -12.61
C GLY A 556 -11.12 -6.10 -13.47
N ASP A 557 -11.91 -6.97 -12.87
CA ASP A 557 -12.60 -8.20 -13.25
C ASP A 557 -13.23 -8.33 -14.66
N LYS A 558 -12.81 -7.54 -15.64
CA LYS A 558 -13.33 -7.65 -17.02
C LYS A 558 -12.83 -8.86 -17.80
N TYR A 559 -11.76 -9.54 -17.35
CA TYR A 559 -11.20 -10.71 -18.02
C TYR A 559 -11.62 -12.06 -17.41
N ASN A 560 -12.24 -12.09 -16.24
CA ASN A 560 -12.75 -13.34 -15.66
C ASN A 560 -13.95 -13.94 -16.42
N LYS A 561 -14.60 -13.18 -17.30
CA LYS A 561 -15.74 -13.66 -18.13
C LYS A 561 -15.36 -14.60 -19.29
N TYR A 562 -14.08 -14.79 -19.60
CA TYR A 562 -13.64 -15.65 -20.71
C TYR A 562 -13.08 -17.02 -20.28
N TYR A 563 -12.99 -17.29 -18.97
CA TYR A 563 -12.37 -18.52 -18.43
C TYR A 563 -13.24 -19.27 -17.40
N ASN A 564 -14.48 -18.82 -17.20
CA ASN A 564 -15.52 -19.59 -16.52
C ASN A 564 -16.43 -20.24 -17.55
#